data_f140ddd61e06e4a4a6c28a84a995c809
#
_entry.id   f140ddd61e06e4a4a6c28a84a995c809
#
_cell.length_a   1.000
_cell.length_b   1.000
_cell.length_c   1.000
_cell.angle_alpha   90.00
_cell.angle_beta   90.00
_cell.angle_gamma   90.00
#
_symmetry.space_group_name_H-M   'P 1'
#
loop_
_entity.id
_entity.type
_entity.pdbx_description
1 polymer ?
#
loop_
_entity_poly.entity_id
_entity_poly.type
_entity_poly.pdbx_seq_one_letter_code
_entity_poly.pdbx_strand_id
1 'polypeptide(L)'
;EQVGFLQLYVCTRVEGLESGRRWSLSRTEERLKVPIGQRAGGNVVNLDVHEKFHGPHGLIAGTTGSGKRELLQTYLLSIAVSFSPADINFFMIDYKGGGTGNLLKHLPHCAGVISNLSGKQIKRAMSAITSENKRRQILLGNYQVNHIDAYAKLYREGKTKKPMPHLILVVDEFAELKKEEPEFMQEI
;
A
#
# COMPACT_ATOMS: atom_id res chain seq x y z
N GLU A 1 -9.47 -24.18 6.64
CA GLU A 1 -8.25 -24.12 7.49
C GLU A 1 -7.74 -22.69 7.47
N GLN A 2 -7.52 -22.10 8.65
CA GLN A 2 -6.98 -20.73 8.72
C GLN A 2 -5.46 -20.80 8.67
N VAL A 3 -4.85 -20.01 7.78
CA VAL A 3 -3.40 -19.90 7.66
C VAL A 3 -2.93 -18.66 8.42
N GLY A 4 -2.04 -18.86 9.39
CA GLY A 4 -1.45 -17.75 10.14
C GLY A 4 -0.50 -16.92 9.29
N PHE A 5 -0.40 -15.61 9.56
CA PHE A 5 0.46 -14.68 8.81
C PHE A 5 1.93 -15.16 8.74
N LEU A 6 2.49 -15.63 9.84
CA LEU A 6 3.87 -16.11 9.88
C LEU A 6 4.09 -17.36 9.01
N GLN A 7 3.06 -18.19 8.83
CA GLN A 7 3.14 -19.36 7.96
C GLN A 7 3.33 -18.99 6.48
N LEU A 8 2.82 -17.83 6.04
CA LEU A 8 3.05 -17.33 4.69
C LEU A 8 4.54 -17.07 4.42
N TYR A 9 5.30 -16.81 5.46
CA TYR A 9 6.75 -16.55 5.41
C TYR A 9 7.59 -17.73 5.88
N VAL A 10 6.97 -18.89 6.10
CA VAL A 10 7.62 -20.12 6.55
C VAL A 10 8.42 -19.89 7.84
N CYS A 11 7.87 -19.12 8.76
CA CYS A 11 8.49 -18.85 10.06
C CYS A 11 7.49 -19.01 11.21
N THR A 12 7.99 -19.19 12.42
CA THR A 12 7.19 -19.38 13.64
C THR A 12 7.26 -18.19 14.59
N ARG A 13 8.20 -17.29 14.38
CA ARG A 13 8.44 -16.09 15.21
C ARG A 13 8.62 -14.88 14.34
N VAL A 14 8.36 -13.70 14.91
CA VAL A 14 8.44 -12.41 14.20
C VAL A 14 9.87 -12.12 13.70
N GLU A 15 10.88 -12.52 14.46
CA GLU A 15 12.29 -12.36 14.08
C GLU A 15 12.62 -13.13 12.78
N GLY A 16 11.93 -14.25 12.53
CA GLY A 16 12.07 -15.04 11.30
C GLY A 16 11.54 -14.35 10.04
N LEU A 17 10.82 -13.23 10.18
CA LEU A 17 10.39 -12.43 9.04
C LEU A 17 11.59 -11.73 8.36
N GLU A 18 12.67 -11.48 9.07
CA GLU A 18 13.91 -10.87 8.55
C GLU A 18 13.64 -9.62 7.70
N SER A 19 12.75 -8.72 8.16
CA SER A 19 12.29 -7.57 7.37
C SER A 19 13.43 -6.71 6.83
N GLY A 20 14.45 -6.45 7.63
CA GLY A 20 15.61 -5.66 7.19
C GLY A 20 16.35 -6.30 6.00
N ARG A 21 16.49 -7.63 5.99
CA ARG A 21 17.08 -8.36 4.86
C ARG A 21 16.18 -8.28 3.62
N ARG A 22 14.87 -8.47 3.80
CA ARG A 22 13.90 -8.35 2.69
C ARG A 22 13.93 -6.96 2.08
N TRP A 23 13.96 -5.93 2.90
CA TRP A 23 14.04 -4.54 2.45
C TRP A 23 15.30 -4.27 1.60
N SER A 24 16.45 -4.82 2.00
CA SER A 24 17.70 -4.63 1.25
C SER A 24 17.70 -5.35 -0.11
N LEU A 25 16.93 -6.42 -0.25
CA LEU A 25 16.84 -7.24 -1.45
C LEU A 25 15.70 -6.82 -2.39
N SER A 26 14.70 -6.09 -1.89
CA SER A 26 13.54 -5.70 -2.68
C SER A 26 13.89 -4.68 -3.77
N ARG A 27 13.17 -4.75 -4.89
CA ARG A 27 13.32 -3.89 -6.07
C ARG A 27 11.94 -3.47 -6.55
N THR A 28 11.48 -2.31 -6.08
CA THR A 28 10.13 -1.80 -6.39
C THR A 28 9.97 -1.44 -7.86
N GLU A 29 11.04 -1.09 -8.54
CA GLU A 29 11.06 -0.85 -9.99
C GLU A 29 10.86 -2.11 -10.83
N GLU A 30 10.97 -3.28 -10.21
CA GLU A 30 10.77 -4.57 -10.87
C GLU A 30 9.46 -5.22 -10.48
N ARG A 31 9.17 -5.28 -9.17
CA ARG A 31 8.03 -6.02 -8.60
C ARG A 31 7.53 -5.39 -7.29
N LEU A 32 6.22 -5.44 -7.11
CA LEU A 32 5.54 -5.14 -5.84
C LEU A 32 4.83 -6.39 -5.31
N LYS A 33 5.52 -7.53 -5.39
CA LYS A 33 4.99 -8.86 -5.12
C LYS A 33 5.07 -9.21 -3.63
N VAL A 34 3.93 -9.57 -3.03
CA VAL A 34 3.84 -10.02 -1.64
C VAL A 34 2.89 -11.21 -1.48
N PRO A 35 3.12 -12.10 -0.51
CA PRO A 35 2.20 -13.18 -0.20
C PRO A 35 0.93 -12.65 0.46
N ILE A 36 -0.23 -13.19 0.06
CA ILE A 36 -1.55 -12.83 0.60
C ILE A 36 -2.34 -14.02 1.12
N GLY A 37 -1.87 -15.23 0.93
CA GLY A 37 -2.56 -16.44 1.38
C GLY A 37 -1.94 -17.71 0.81
N GLN A 38 -2.62 -18.83 1.02
CA GLN A 38 -2.24 -20.13 0.48
C GLN A 38 -3.44 -20.81 -0.18
N ARG A 39 -3.17 -21.59 -1.23
CA ARG A 39 -4.14 -22.51 -1.81
C ARG A 39 -4.13 -23.85 -1.07
N ALA A 40 -5.14 -24.68 -1.29
CA ALA A 40 -5.12 -26.06 -0.90
C ALA A 40 -3.83 -26.73 -1.44
N GLY A 41 -3.11 -27.44 -0.57
CA GLY A 41 -1.79 -28.00 -0.89
C GLY A 41 -0.59 -27.13 -0.52
N GLY A 42 -0.80 -25.99 0.18
CA GLY A 42 0.27 -25.18 0.76
C GLY A 42 0.96 -24.21 -0.19
N ASN A 43 0.52 -24.11 -1.44
CA ASN A 43 1.09 -23.17 -2.41
C ASN A 43 0.73 -21.71 -2.07
N VAL A 44 1.74 -20.88 -1.87
CA VAL A 44 1.58 -19.47 -1.54
C VAL A 44 0.99 -18.69 -2.72
N VAL A 45 -0.06 -17.94 -2.44
CA VAL A 45 -0.66 -16.98 -3.38
C VAL A 45 -0.04 -15.62 -3.17
N ASN A 46 0.47 -15.03 -4.23
CA ASN A 46 1.07 -13.70 -4.21
C ASN A 46 0.21 -12.70 -4.99
N LEU A 47 0.19 -11.47 -4.50
CA LEU A 47 -0.34 -10.31 -5.21
C LEU A 47 0.83 -9.40 -5.58
N ASP A 48 0.86 -8.95 -6.82
CA ASP A 48 1.86 -8.02 -7.35
C ASP A 48 1.14 -6.82 -7.97
N VAL A 49 1.06 -5.72 -7.25
CA VAL A 49 0.36 -4.51 -7.70
C VAL A 49 1.23 -3.61 -8.58
N HIS A 50 2.40 -4.08 -9.00
CA HIS A 50 3.15 -3.38 -10.02
C HIS A 50 2.35 -3.31 -11.31
N GLU A 51 2.40 -2.16 -12.03
CA GLU A 51 1.61 -1.92 -13.25
C GLU A 51 1.78 -2.97 -14.35
N LYS A 52 2.96 -3.58 -14.41
CA LYS A 52 3.30 -4.64 -15.39
C LYS A 52 2.72 -6.01 -15.04
N PHE A 53 2.05 -6.15 -13.89
CA PHE A 53 1.52 -7.44 -13.42
C PHE A 53 0.03 -7.37 -13.09
N HIS A 54 -0.35 -7.35 -11.79
CA HIS A 54 -1.76 -7.35 -11.39
C HIS A 54 -2.35 -5.95 -11.18
N GLY A 55 -1.50 -4.92 -11.12
CA GLY A 55 -1.88 -3.56 -10.78
C GLY A 55 -1.94 -2.59 -11.96
N PRO A 56 -1.93 -1.29 -11.68
CA PRO A 56 -1.67 -0.70 -10.36
C PRO A 56 -2.90 -0.61 -9.45
N HIS A 57 -4.09 -0.97 -9.90
CA HIS A 57 -5.34 -0.85 -9.15
C HIS A 57 -5.89 -2.22 -8.76
N GLY A 58 -6.58 -2.30 -7.63
CA GLY A 58 -7.23 -3.51 -7.16
C GLY A 58 -8.56 -3.22 -6.45
N LEU A 59 -9.51 -4.14 -6.58
CA LEU A 59 -10.78 -4.10 -5.88
C LEU A 59 -10.96 -5.39 -5.08
N ILE A 60 -11.24 -5.24 -3.77
CA ILE A 60 -11.58 -6.36 -2.89
C ILE A 60 -13.09 -6.33 -2.65
N ALA A 61 -13.81 -7.32 -3.17
CA ALA A 61 -15.24 -7.44 -3.01
C ALA A 61 -15.61 -8.70 -2.22
N GLY A 62 -16.69 -8.63 -1.45
CA GLY A 62 -17.22 -9.75 -0.67
C GLY A 62 -18.29 -9.28 0.31
N THR A 63 -19.09 -10.21 0.81
CA THR A 63 -20.12 -9.95 1.81
C THR A 63 -19.53 -9.63 3.18
N THR A 64 -20.34 -9.14 4.10
CA THR A 64 -19.94 -8.97 5.52
C THR A 64 -19.51 -10.31 6.09
N GLY A 65 -18.38 -10.32 6.82
CA GLY A 65 -17.83 -11.56 7.39
C GLY A 65 -17.06 -12.45 6.43
N SER A 66 -16.88 -12.06 5.15
CA SER A 66 -16.15 -12.86 4.16
C SER A 66 -14.61 -12.80 4.27
N GLY A 67 -14.07 -12.04 5.24
CA GLY A 67 -12.61 -11.91 5.41
C GLY A 67 -11.95 -10.78 4.62
N LYS A 68 -12.71 -9.83 4.05
CA LYS A 68 -12.14 -8.68 3.30
C LYS A 68 -11.11 -7.89 4.11
N ARG A 69 -11.46 -7.61 5.38
CA ARG A 69 -10.58 -6.83 6.27
C ARG A 69 -9.31 -7.59 6.61
N GLU A 70 -9.42 -8.87 6.90
CA GLU A 70 -8.31 -9.76 7.18
C GLU A 70 -7.37 -9.88 5.98
N LEU A 71 -7.92 -9.97 4.76
CA LEU A 71 -7.14 -9.99 3.54
C LEU A 71 -6.39 -8.67 3.34
N LEU A 72 -7.06 -7.53 3.55
CA LEU A 72 -6.44 -6.20 3.43
C LEU A 72 -5.32 -6.02 4.46
N GLN A 73 -5.55 -6.42 5.71
CA GLN A 73 -4.51 -6.38 6.76
C GLN A 73 -3.33 -7.27 6.41
N THR A 74 -3.58 -8.51 5.96
CA THR A 74 -2.54 -9.44 5.52
C THR A 74 -1.70 -8.82 4.40
N TYR A 75 -2.35 -8.22 3.41
CA TYR A 75 -1.67 -7.55 2.30
C TYR A 75 -0.78 -6.40 2.78
N LEU A 76 -1.29 -5.47 3.58
CA LEU A 76 -0.54 -4.31 4.06
C LEU A 76 0.61 -4.70 5.01
N LEU A 77 0.41 -5.71 5.86
CA LEU A 77 1.48 -6.28 6.67
C LEU A 77 2.55 -6.96 5.80
N SER A 78 2.14 -7.66 4.75
CA SER A 78 3.07 -8.27 3.81
C SER A 78 3.90 -7.22 3.05
N ILE A 79 3.31 -6.10 2.68
CA ILE A 79 4.03 -4.94 2.15
C ILE A 79 5.06 -4.44 3.15
N ALA A 80 4.66 -4.23 4.41
CA ALA A 80 5.55 -3.71 5.45
C ALA A 80 6.70 -4.65 5.79
N VAL A 81 6.49 -5.96 5.72
CA VAL A 81 7.56 -6.97 5.90
C VAL A 81 8.52 -7.00 4.70
N SER A 82 8.01 -6.83 3.49
CA SER A 82 8.76 -7.06 2.25
C SER A 82 9.51 -5.83 1.74
N PHE A 83 9.01 -4.63 2.02
CA PHE A 83 9.54 -3.37 1.49
C PHE A 83 9.79 -2.36 2.61
N SER A 84 10.82 -1.52 2.45
CA SER A 84 11.11 -0.46 3.40
C SER A 84 10.12 0.72 3.29
N PRO A 85 10.00 1.56 4.35
CA PRO A 85 9.22 2.80 4.24
C PRO A 85 9.77 3.79 3.21
N ALA A 86 11.03 3.65 2.81
CA ALA A 86 11.62 4.43 1.72
C ALA A 86 11.17 3.96 0.33
N ASP A 87 10.67 2.73 0.23
CA ASP A 87 10.23 2.11 -1.02
C ASP A 87 8.71 2.19 -1.21
N ILE A 88 7.93 1.95 -0.15
CA ILE A 88 6.46 1.94 -0.20
C ILE A 88 5.88 2.57 1.05
N ASN A 89 4.90 3.45 0.86
CA ASN A 89 4.02 3.94 1.91
C ASN A 89 2.55 3.65 1.55
N PHE A 90 1.68 3.67 2.54
CA PHE A 90 0.25 3.64 2.33
C PHE A 90 -0.47 4.75 3.09
N PHE A 91 -1.55 5.23 2.50
CA PHE A 91 -2.47 6.20 3.07
C PHE A 91 -3.86 5.59 3.09
N MET A 92 -4.49 5.57 4.27
CA MET A 92 -5.77 4.92 4.47
C MET A 92 -6.90 5.93 4.57
N ILE A 93 -7.96 5.66 3.83
CA ILE A 93 -9.25 6.31 3.91
C ILE A 93 -10.25 5.27 4.44
N ASP A 94 -10.59 5.38 5.73
CA ASP A 94 -11.52 4.48 6.42
C ASP A 94 -12.85 5.23 6.62
N TYR A 95 -13.77 5.06 5.68
CA TYR A 95 -14.99 5.85 5.63
C TYR A 95 -15.86 5.68 6.88
N LYS A 96 -15.97 4.49 7.42
CA LYS A 96 -16.78 4.18 8.62
C LYS A 96 -16.01 4.13 9.93
N GLY A 97 -14.69 4.28 9.90
CA GLY A 97 -13.87 4.17 11.10
C GLY A 97 -13.76 2.72 11.63
N GLY A 98 -13.71 1.75 10.73
CA GLY A 98 -13.82 0.31 11.05
C GLY A 98 -12.62 -0.35 11.75
N GLY A 99 -11.62 0.43 12.18
CA GLY A 99 -10.53 -0.09 13.01
C GLY A 99 -9.30 -0.61 12.24
N THR A 100 -9.36 -0.90 10.94
CA THR A 100 -8.19 -1.31 10.14
C THR A 100 -7.09 -0.26 10.17
N GLY A 101 -7.46 1.02 10.02
CA GLY A 101 -6.53 2.14 10.12
C GLY A 101 -5.86 2.25 11.49
N ASN A 102 -6.57 1.93 12.57
CA ASN A 102 -6.01 1.97 13.92
C ASN A 102 -4.93 0.92 14.17
N LEU A 103 -5.04 -0.25 13.55
CA LEU A 103 -4.03 -1.30 13.65
C LEU A 103 -2.75 -0.93 12.89
N LEU A 104 -2.89 -0.28 11.74
CA LEU A 104 -1.81 -0.05 10.80
C LEU A 104 -1.14 1.32 10.94
N LYS A 105 -1.77 2.27 11.66
CA LYS A 105 -1.25 3.65 11.82
C LYS A 105 0.12 3.74 12.52
N HIS A 106 0.50 2.71 13.25
CA HIS A 106 1.78 2.65 13.96
C HIS A 106 2.92 2.07 13.12
N LEU A 107 2.61 1.52 11.94
CA LEU A 107 3.64 1.05 11.02
C LEU A 107 4.37 2.25 10.40
N PRO A 108 5.70 2.19 10.27
CA PRO A 108 6.49 3.28 9.67
C PRO A 108 6.13 3.56 8.19
N HIS A 109 5.44 2.62 7.54
CA HIS A 109 4.94 2.75 6.17
C HIS A 109 3.65 3.58 6.08
N CYS A 110 2.95 3.80 7.20
CA CYS A 110 1.68 4.53 7.20
C CYS A 110 1.93 6.04 7.10
N ALA A 111 1.63 6.62 5.95
CA ALA A 111 1.73 8.06 5.71
C ALA A 111 0.57 8.84 6.37
N GLY A 112 -0.55 8.18 6.63
CA GLY A 112 -1.68 8.76 7.34
C GLY A 112 -2.93 7.88 7.27
N VAL A 113 -3.86 8.17 8.18
CA VAL A 113 -5.19 7.54 8.23
C VAL A 113 -6.21 8.64 8.40
N ILE A 114 -7.22 8.64 7.56
CA ILE A 114 -8.41 9.49 7.73
C ILE A 114 -9.60 8.58 7.98
N SER A 115 -10.31 8.82 9.07
CA SER A 115 -11.50 8.06 9.48
C SER A 115 -12.64 9.01 9.82
N ASN A 116 -13.88 8.49 9.82
CA ASN A 116 -15.09 9.25 10.10
C ASN A 116 -15.24 10.50 9.23
N LEU A 117 -15.24 10.30 7.93
CA LEU A 117 -15.13 11.36 6.93
C LEU A 117 -16.35 12.30 6.93
N SER A 118 -16.17 13.50 7.45
CA SER A 118 -17.01 14.63 7.08
C SER A 118 -16.55 15.20 5.73
N GLY A 119 -17.44 15.88 4.99
CA GLY A 119 -17.08 16.49 3.71
C GLY A 119 -15.84 17.42 3.77
N LYS A 120 -15.56 18.04 4.93
CA LYS A 120 -14.33 18.82 5.14
C LYS A 120 -13.06 17.95 5.17
N GLN A 121 -13.14 16.77 5.76
CA GLN A 121 -11.99 15.85 5.84
C GLN A 121 -11.68 15.22 4.49
N ILE A 122 -12.72 14.91 3.71
CA ILE A 122 -12.57 14.43 2.33
C ILE A 122 -11.85 15.46 1.47
N LYS A 123 -12.30 16.72 1.51
CA LYS A 123 -11.63 17.82 0.78
C LYS A 123 -10.17 18.00 1.19
N ARG A 124 -9.85 17.79 2.46
CA ARG A 124 -8.45 17.81 2.93
C ARG A 124 -7.65 16.63 2.39
N ALA A 125 -8.23 15.42 2.36
CA ALA A 125 -7.59 14.25 1.77
C ALA A 125 -7.30 14.47 0.29
N MET A 126 -8.29 14.94 -0.48
CA MET A 126 -8.14 15.28 -1.90
C MET A 126 -7.01 16.30 -2.11
N SER A 127 -7.04 17.41 -1.37
CA SER A 127 -6.01 18.45 -1.45
C SER A 127 -4.61 17.90 -1.13
N ALA A 128 -4.50 16.99 -0.14
CA ALA A 128 -3.24 16.37 0.21
C ALA A 128 -2.73 15.45 -0.91
N ILE A 129 -3.60 14.63 -1.49
CA ILE A 129 -3.25 13.72 -2.61
C ILE A 129 -2.83 14.53 -3.83
N THR A 130 -3.61 15.54 -4.23
CA THR A 130 -3.29 16.41 -5.37
C THR A 130 -1.96 17.15 -5.15
N SER A 131 -1.72 17.67 -3.95
CA SER A 131 -0.48 18.34 -3.61
C SER A 131 0.72 17.39 -3.66
N GLU A 132 0.56 16.17 -3.18
CA GLU A 132 1.59 15.14 -3.24
C GLU A 132 1.89 14.73 -4.68
N ASN A 133 0.88 14.55 -5.52
CA ASN A 133 1.07 14.26 -6.94
C ASN A 133 1.84 15.37 -7.65
N LYS A 134 1.49 16.64 -7.39
CA LYS A 134 2.20 17.80 -7.93
C LYS A 134 3.68 17.82 -7.46
N ARG A 135 3.90 17.59 -6.17
CA ARG A 135 5.26 17.51 -5.61
C ARG A 135 6.09 16.41 -6.30
N ARG A 136 5.50 15.24 -6.55
CA ARG A 136 6.15 14.14 -7.27
C ARG A 136 6.49 14.50 -8.69
N GLN A 137 5.56 15.10 -9.42
CA GLN A 137 5.79 15.55 -10.80
C GLN A 137 6.97 16.53 -10.88
N ILE A 138 7.02 17.53 -9.98
CA ILE A 138 8.15 18.46 -9.91
C ILE A 138 9.47 17.73 -9.64
N LEU A 139 9.45 16.80 -8.68
CA LEU A 139 10.64 16.05 -8.31
C LEU A 139 11.14 15.15 -9.46
N LEU A 140 10.25 14.47 -10.15
CA LEU A 140 10.57 13.68 -11.34
C LEU A 140 11.18 14.57 -12.44
N GLY A 141 10.59 15.75 -12.68
CA GLY A 141 11.11 16.72 -13.66
C GLY A 141 12.51 17.22 -13.32
N ASN A 142 12.78 17.51 -12.03
CA ASN A 142 14.11 17.95 -11.59
C ASN A 142 15.23 16.92 -11.85
N TYR A 143 14.88 15.63 -11.86
CA TYR A 143 15.82 14.55 -12.18
C TYR A 143 15.69 14.04 -13.63
N GLN A 144 14.89 14.71 -14.46
CA GLN A 144 14.70 14.39 -15.89
C GLN A 144 14.21 12.94 -16.10
N VAL A 145 13.38 12.44 -15.20
CA VAL A 145 12.70 11.15 -15.30
C VAL A 145 11.19 11.36 -15.32
N ASN A 146 10.47 10.46 -15.96
CA ASN A 146 9.00 10.55 -16.12
C ASN A 146 8.24 9.46 -15.37
N HIS A 147 8.93 8.58 -14.66
CA HIS A 147 8.33 7.44 -13.97
C HIS A 147 8.99 7.19 -12.62
N ILE A 148 8.19 6.73 -11.65
CA ILE A 148 8.64 6.43 -10.29
C ILE A 148 9.72 5.34 -10.25
N ASP A 149 9.63 4.33 -11.13
CA ASP A 149 10.62 3.25 -11.19
C ASP A 149 12.00 3.79 -11.58
N ALA A 150 12.06 4.72 -12.54
CA ALA A 150 13.30 5.38 -12.91
C ALA A 150 13.89 6.19 -11.76
N TYR A 151 13.03 6.88 -10.99
CA TYR A 151 13.47 7.61 -9.80
C TYR A 151 13.96 6.68 -8.70
N ALA A 152 13.26 5.57 -8.43
CA ALA A 152 13.67 4.56 -7.45
C ALA A 152 15.05 3.99 -7.78
N LYS A 153 15.33 3.75 -9.05
CA LYS A 153 16.65 3.33 -9.51
C LYS A 153 17.73 4.38 -9.24
N LEU A 154 17.46 5.66 -9.54
CA LEU A 154 18.38 6.76 -9.22
C LEU A 154 18.67 6.86 -7.72
N TYR A 155 17.64 6.71 -6.89
CA TYR A 155 17.80 6.70 -5.43
C TYR A 155 18.69 5.56 -4.96
N ARG A 156 18.49 4.36 -5.46
CA ARG A 156 19.29 3.18 -5.15
C ARG A 156 20.76 3.32 -5.58
N GLU A 157 20.99 3.98 -6.71
CA GLU A 157 22.33 4.31 -7.22
C GLU A 157 22.99 5.48 -6.47
N GLY A 158 22.34 6.05 -5.44
CA GLY A 158 22.83 7.19 -4.68
C GLY A 158 22.83 8.53 -5.42
N LYS A 159 22.17 8.60 -6.59
CA LYS A 159 22.07 9.81 -7.41
C LYS A 159 21.05 10.81 -6.89
N THR A 160 20.14 10.38 -6.00
CA THR A 160 19.21 11.24 -5.28
C THR A 160 19.35 11.03 -3.78
N LYS A 161 19.14 12.09 -2.97
CA LYS A 161 19.26 12.02 -1.51
C LYS A 161 17.95 11.65 -0.81
N LYS A 162 16.81 11.86 -1.48
CA LYS A 162 15.48 11.64 -0.91
C LYS A 162 14.78 10.51 -1.63
N PRO A 163 14.21 9.54 -0.92
CA PRO A 163 13.38 8.52 -1.54
C PRO A 163 12.08 9.11 -2.06
N MET A 164 11.49 8.46 -3.06
CA MET A 164 10.11 8.66 -3.48
C MET A 164 9.40 7.32 -3.39
N PRO A 165 8.84 6.97 -2.22
CA PRO A 165 8.16 5.69 -2.07
C PRO A 165 6.91 5.61 -2.95
N HIS A 166 6.59 4.42 -3.45
CA HIS A 166 5.27 4.16 -3.99
C HIS A 166 4.22 4.45 -2.93
N LEU A 167 3.17 5.17 -3.29
CA LEU A 167 2.07 5.49 -2.38
C LEU A 167 0.85 4.65 -2.75
N ILE A 168 0.47 3.74 -1.85
CA ILE A 168 -0.73 2.94 -2.00
C ILE A 168 -1.88 3.66 -1.29
N LEU A 169 -2.89 4.05 -2.05
CA LEU A 169 -4.13 4.58 -1.49
C LEU A 169 -5.06 3.42 -1.16
N VAL A 170 -5.43 3.28 0.09
CA VAL A 170 -6.33 2.23 0.56
C VAL A 170 -7.66 2.87 0.95
N VAL A 171 -8.72 2.50 0.26
CA VAL A 171 -10.07 2.99 0.54
C VAL A 171 -10.91 1.84 1.10
N ASP A 172 -11.21 1.88 2.38
CA ASP A 172 -12.19 0.97 3.00
C ASP A 172 -13.60 1.55 2.83
N GLU A 173 -14.57 0.70 2.57
CA GLU A 173 -15.97 1.07 2.24
C GLU A 173 -16.09 1.95 0.97
N PHE A 174 -15.36 1.56 -0.07
CA PHE A 174 -15.32 2.27 -1.36
C PHE A 174 -16.70 2.58 -1.94
N ALA A 175 -17.66 1.66 -1.82
CA ALA A 175 -19.01 1.85 -2.36
C ALA A 175 -19.75 3.02 -1.70
N GLU A 176 -19.57 3.22 -0.39
CA GLU A 176 -20.17 4.34 0.33
C GLU A 176 -19.50 5.66 -0.06
N LEU A 177 -18.16 5.68 -0.12
CA LEU A 177 -17.41 6.85 -0.54
C LEU A 177 -17.83 7.30 -1.95
N LYS A 178 -17.94 6.36 -2.90
CA LYS A 178 -18.38 6.65 -4.26
C LYS A 178 -19.80 7.26 -4.33
N LYS A 179 -20.69 6.78 -3.46
CA LYS A 179 -22.08 7.23 -3.40
C LYS A 179 -22.21 8.64 -2.83
N GLU A 180 -21.47 8.94 -1.77
CA GLU A 180 -21.59 10.21 -1.04
C GLU A 180 -20.69 11.31 -1.60
N GLU A 181 -19.54 10.94 -2.17
CA GLU A 181 -18.55 11.88 -2.68
C GLU A 181 -18.08 11.50 -4.10
N PRO A 182 -18.96 11.60 -5.09
CA PRO A 182 -18.63 11.21 -6.47
C PRO A 182 -17.49 12.04 -7.07
N GLU A 183 -17.30 13.29 -6.63
CA GLU A 183 -16.21 14.17 -7.08
C GLU A 183 -14.84 13.61 -6.69
N PHE A 184 -14.74 13.01 -5.51
CA PHE A 184 -13.50 12.36 -5.03
C PHE A 184 -13.02 11.27 -6.01
N MET A 185 -13.97 10.56 -6.62
CA MET A 185 -13.68 9.46 -7.54
C MET A 185 -13.20 9.89 -8.92
N GLN A 186 -13.35 11.17 -9.27
CA GLN A 186 -12.87 11.71 -10.55
C GLN A 186 -11.41 12.18 -10.46
N GLU A 187 -10.89 12.35 -9.25
CA GLU A 187 -9.53 12.86 -9.01
C GLU A 187 -8.51 11.76 -8.61
N ILE A 188 -9.00 10.54 -8.33
CA ILE A 188 -8.16 9.36 -8.06
C ILE A 188 -8.08 8.47 -9.29
#